data_ab530eb9e8becfd861a182abac907c8d
#
_entry.id   ab530eb9e8becfd861a182abac907c8d
#
_cell.length_a   1.000
_cell.length_b   1.000
_cell.length_c   1.000
_cell.angle_alpha   90.00
_cell.angle_beta   90.00
_cell.angle_gamma   90.00
#
_symmetry.space_group_name_H-M   'P 1'
#
loop_
_entity.id
_entity.type
_entity.pdbx_description
1 polymer ?
#
loop_
_entity_poly.entity_id
_entity_poly.type
_entity_poly.pdbx_seq_one_letter_code
_entity_poly.pdbx_strand_id
1 'polypeptide(L)'
;MLGSAPFRRPFEGLLTMNANTQADFGKLILRLTLGVLVLLHGVAKLRGGLDPIAGMVTAQGLPAFLAYGALVGEVLGPLMLIAGFYARIGAVLVAINMLFAFALAHVGQLGMLNEQGGWALELQAMFLFTAIALALLGPGRFSVNGR
;
A
#
# COMPACT_ATOMS: atom_id res chain seq x y z
N MET A 1 -27.04 45.46 18.23
CA MET A 1 -26.52 44.15 18.75
C MET A 1 -26.15 43.26 17.59
N LEU A 2 -24.86 43.24 17.22
CA LEU A 2 -24.36 42.33 16.20
C LEU A 2 -23.99 41.04 16.90
N GLY A 3 -24.79 39.98 16.68
CA GLY A 3 -24.51 38.67 17.20
C GLY A 3 -23.25 38.11 16.51
N SER A 4 -22.16 37.96 17.24
CA SER A 4 -20.96 37.28 16.78
C SER A 4 -21.29 35.82 16.49
N ALA A 5 -21.26 35.45 15.22
CA ALA A 5 -21.32 34.04 14.85
C ALA A 5 -20.16 33.29 15.55
N PRO A 6 -20.41 32.15 16.20
CA PRO A 6 -19.34 31.40 16.86
C PRO A 6 -18.31 30.97 15.82
N PHE A 7 -17.04 31.30 16.05
CA PHE A 7 -15.91 30.80 15.25
C PHE A 7 -15.86 29.26 15.37
N ARG A 8 -16.37 28.57 14.36
CA ARG A 8 -16.26 27.10 14.29
C ARG A 8 -14.82 26.72 14.04
N ARG A 9 -14.21 26.04 14.99
CA ARG A 9 -12.87 25.48 14.83
C ARG A 9 -12.89 24.46 13.69
N PRO A 10 -11.93 24.48 12.74
CA PRO A 10 -11.94 23.62 11.55
C PRO A 10 -11.95 22.11 11.87
N PHE A 11 -11.58 21.72 13.09
CA PHE A 11 -11.55 20.30 13.52
C PHE A 11 -12.80 19.85 14.28
N GLU A 12 -13.75 20.74 14.64
CA GLU A 12 -14.98 20.33 15.34
C GLU A 12 -15.84 19.39 14.50
N GLY A 13 -15.86 19.57 13.18
CA GLY A 13 -16.60 18.69 12.28
C GLY A 13 -16.04 17.25 12.26
N LEU A 14 -14.74 17.07 12.45
CA LEU A 14 -14.11 15.76 12.52
C LEU A 14 -14.44 15.04 13.84
N LEU A 15 -14.49 15.78 14.95
CA LEU A 15 -14.80 15.26 16.29
C LEU A 15 -16.29 14.91 16.46
N THR A 16 -17.17 15.50 15.65
CA THR A 16 -18.61 15.22 15.66
C THR A 16 -19.03 14.13 14.66
N MET A 17 -18.08 13.62 13.85
CA MET A 17 -18.35 12.50 12.95
C MET A 17 -18.57 11.23 13.76
N ASN A 18 -19.54 10.42 13.31
CA ASN A 18 -19.76 9.13 13.92
C ASN A 18 -18.53 8.21 13.69
N ALA A 19 -18.25 7.30 14.64
CA ALA A 19 -17.08 6.43 14.62
C ALA A 19 -16.91 5.63 13.32
N ASN A 20 -18.01 5.19 12.71
CA ASN A 20 -17.98 4.46 11.44
C ASN A 20 -17.48 5.34 10.29
N THR A 21 -17.91 6.59 10.24
CA THR A 21 -17.45 7.53 9.21
C THR A 21 -15.97 7.89 9.37
N GLN A 22 -15.51 8.07 10.61
CA GLN A 22 -14.09 8.27 10.90
C GLN A 22 -13.24 7.07 10.45
N ALA A 23 -13.70 5.84 10.76
CA ALA A 23 -13.05 4.61 10.33
C ALA A 23 -12.98 4.49 8.79
N ASP A 24 -14.07 4.85 8.10
CA ASP A 24 -14.10 4.81 6.63
C ASP A 24 -13.16 5.83 5.99
N PHE A 25 -13.02 7.03 6.57
CA PHE A 25 -12.00 8.00 6.15
C PHE A 25 -10.59 7.49 6.41
N GLY A 26 -10.32 6.86 7.55
CA GLY A 26 -9.04 6.23 7.84
C GLY A 26 -8.67 5.17 6.79
N LYS A 27 -9.61 4.30 6.44
CA LYS A 27 -9.43 3.29 5.37
C LYS A 27 -9.16 3.93 4.01
N LEU A 28 -9.87 5.01 3.66
CA LEU A 28 -9.63 5.76 2.42
C LEU A 28 -8.21 6.30 2.36
N ILE A 29 -7.76 6.97 3.42
CA ILE A 29 -6.40 7.53 3.51
C ILE A 29 -5.36 6.43 3.35
N LEU A 30 -5.46 5.34 4.13
CA LEU A 30 -4.53 4.21 4.05
C LEU A 30 -4.49 3.60 2.65
N ARG A 31 -5.66 3.41 2.04
CA ARG A 31 -5.80 2.83 0.71
C ARG A 31 -5.16 3.69 -0.37
N LEU A 32 -5.42 5.01 -0.36
CA LEU A 32 -4.84 5.95 -1.32
C LEU A 32 -3.33 6.09 -1.11
N THR A 33 -2.88 6.21 0.13
CA THR A 33 -1.44 6.33 0.44
C THR A 33 -0.68 5.08 -0.03
N LEU A 34 -1.11 3.89 0.41
CA LEU A 34 -0.47 2.65 0.00
C LEU A 34 -0.53 2.47 -1.52
N GLY A 35 -1.70 2.67 -2.12
CA GLY A 35 -1.90 2.50 -3.56
C GLY A 35 -1.01 3.42 -4.38
N VAL A 36 -0.96 4.71 -4.06
CA VAL A 36 -0.11 5.68 -4.79
C VAL A 36 1.37 5.35 -4.62
N LEU A 37 1.83 5.13 -3.39
CA LEU A 37 3.25 4.87 -3.14
C LEU A 37 3.74 3.58 -3.80
N VAL A 38 2.97 2.49 -3.72
CA VAL A 38 3.35 1.23 -4.38
C VAL A 38 3.24 1.34 -5.90
N LEU A 39 2.25 2.07 -6.43
CA LEU A 39 2.11 2.29 -7.87
C LEU A 39 3.34 3.03 -8.45
N LEU A 40 3.95 3.96 -7.73
CA LEU A 40 5.17 4.62 -8.18
C LEU A 40 6.31 3.62 -8.42
N HIS A 41 6.44 2.58 -7.58
CA HIS A 41 7.41 1.50 -7.79
C HIS A 41 7.06 0.68 -9.05
N GLY A 42 5.77 0.38 -9.25
CA GLY A 42 5.30 -0.30 -10.46
C GLY A 42 5.57 0.49 -11.74
N VAL A 43 5.31 1.80 -11.73
CA VAL A 43 5.60 2.70 -12.87
C VAL A 43 7.11 2.74 -13.15
N ALA A 44 7.95 2.78 -12.12
CA ALA A 44 9.41 2.73 -12.31
C ALA A 44 9.84 1.44 -13.02
N LYS A 45 9.26 0.29 -12.66
CA LYS A 45 9.52 -1.01 -13.30
C LYS A 45 9.00 -1.07 -14.74
N LEU A 46 7.83 -0.47 -15.02
CA LEU A 46 7.32 -0.38 -16.38
C LEU A 46 8.23 0.44 -17.30
N ARG A 47 8.92 1.45 -16.76
CA ARG A 47 9.87 2.29 -17.51
C ARG A 47 11.27 1.68 -17.60
N GLY A 48 11.75 1.11 -16.50
CA GLY A 48 13.10 0.57 -16.39
C GLY A 48 13.26 -0.88 -16.81
N GLY A 49 12.16 -1.61 -17.03
CA GLY A 49 12.15 -3.03 -17.34
C GLY A 49 12.17 -3.93 -16.10
N LEU A 50 12.00 -5.21 -16.33
CA LEU A 50 11.94 -6.27 -15.31
C LEU A 50 13.23 -7.11 -15.23
N ASP A 51 14.24 -6.81 -16.04
CA ASP A 51 15.47 -7.61 -16.12
C ASP A 51 16.17 -7.82 -14.76
N PRO A 52 16.27 -6.81 -13.88
CA PRO A 52 16.85 -7.03 -12.55
C PRO A 52 16.07 -8.03 -11.72
N ILE A 53 14.73 -8.00 -11.80
CA ILE A 53 13.87 -8.92 -11.06
C ILE A 53 13.93 -10.31 -11.67
N ALA A 54 13.91 -10.41 -13.01
CA ALA A 54 14.09 -11.68 -13.71
C ALA A 54 15.43 -12.34 -13.35
N GLY A 55 16.50 -11.57 -13.25
CA GLY A 55 17.80 -12.05 -12.77
C GLY A 55 17.76 -12.59 -11.34
N MET A 56 17.09 -11.90 -10.41
CA MET A 56 16.93 -12.39 -9.03
C MET A 56 16.09 -13.66 -8.97
N VAL A 57 15.02 -13.73 -9.74
CA VAL A 57 14.12 -14.90 -9.81
C VAL A 57 14.86 -16.12 -10.36
N THR A 58 15.61 -15.97 -11.45
CA THR A 58 16.38 -17.06 -12.07
C THR A 58 17.56 -17.50 -11.21
N ALA A 59 18.17 -16.60 -10.46
CA ALA A 59 19.22 -16.95 -9.48
C ALA A 59 18.70 -17.87 -8.36
N GLN A 60 17.40 -17.86 -8.07
CA GLN A 60 16.73 -18.80 -7.16
C GLN A 60 16.25 -20.08 -7.84
N GLY A 61 16.61 -20.30 -9.10
CA GLY A 61 16.17 -21.48 -9.88
C GLY A 61 14.71 -21.42 -10.34
N LEU A 62 14.09 -20.26 -10.31
CA LEU A 62 12.69 -20.07 -10.70
C LEU A 62 12.59 -19.52 -12.13
N PRO A 63 11.47 -19.78 -12.85
CA PRO A 63 11.27 -19.25 -14.20
C PRO A 63 11.22 -17.73 -14.26
N ALA A 64 11.90 -17.12 -15.23
CA ALA A 64 12.01 -15.66 -15.38
C ALA A 64 10.65 -14.95 -15.52
N PHE A 65 9.63 -15.60 -16.08
CA PHE A 65 8.30 -15.02 -16.24
C PHE A 65 7.64 -14.62 -14.90
N LEU A 66 8.06 -15.21 -13.77
CA LEU A 66 7.57 -14.83 -12.45
C LEU A 66 7.92 -13.38 -12.08
N ALA A 67 8.89 -12.76 -12.75
CA ALA A 67 9.17 -11.34 -12.61
C ALA A 67 7.96 -10.45 -12.95
N TYR A 68 7.07 -10.90 -13.86
CA TYR A 68 5.83 -10.18 -14.16
C TYR A 68 4.86 -10.14 -12.98
N GLY A 69 5.00 -11.04 -12.01
CA GLY A 69 4.25 -10.98 -10.75
C GLY A 69 4.45 -9.67 -9.99
N ALA A 70 5.61 -9.04 -10.12
CA ALA A 70 5.86 -7.72 -9.55
C ALA A 70 4.90 -6.65 -10.12
N LEU A 71 4.55 -6.71 -11.41
CA LEU A 71 3.58 -5.77 -12.00
C LEU A 71 2.16 -6.03 -11.48
N VAL A 72 1.81 -7.28 -11.20
CA VAL A 72 0.52 -7.60 -10.59
C VAL A 72 0.42 -6.98 -9.20
N GLY A 73 1.46 -7.09 -8.38
CA GLY A 73 1.49 -6.53 -7.03
C GLY A 73 1.73 -5.03 -6.97
N GLU A 74 2.45 -4.45 -7.94
CA GLU A 74 2.84 -3.03 -7.90
C GLU A 74 2.10 -2.13 -8.91
N VAL A 75 1.30 -2.70 -9.80
CA VAL A 75 0.44 -1.94 -10.72
C VAL A 75 -1.02 -2.32 -10.51
N LEU A 76 -1.39 -3.58 -10.73
CA LEU A 76 -2.78 -4.00 -10.64
C LEU A 76 -3.33 -3.85 -9.22
N GLY A 77 -2.64 -4.38 -8.21
CA GLY A 77 -3.04 -4.29 -6.81
C GLY A 77 -3.26 -2.83 -6.36
N PRO A 78 -2.29 -1.93 -6.55
CA PRO A 78 -2.44 -0.51 -6.25
C PRO A 78 -3.59 0.18 -6.97
N LEU A 79 -3.82 -0.09 -8.25
CA LEU A 79 -4.96 0.48 -8.98
C LEU A 79 -6.30 0.04 -8.39
N MET A 80 -6.41 -1.22 -7.98
CA MET A 80 -7.59 -1.74 -7.27
C MET A 80 -7.79 -1.04 -5.93
N LEU A 81 -6.70 -0.79 -5.19
CA LEU A 81 -6.72 -0.06 -3.93
C LEU A 81 -7.18 1.39 -4.12
N ILE A 82 -6.59 2.11 -5.07
CA ILE A 82 -6.92 3.52 -5.35
C ILE A 82 -8.40 3.64 -5.73
N ALA A 83 -8.87 2.85 -6.68
CA ALA A 83 -10.25 2.86 -7.11
C ALA A 83 -11.22 2.35 -6.02
N GLY A 84 -10.77 1.53 -5.10
CA GLY A 84 -11.65 0.81 -4.18
C GLY A 84 -12.47 -0.26 -4.88
N PHE A 85 -11.94 -0.82 -5.95
CA PHE A 85 -12.55 -1.91 -6.70
C PHE A 85 -11.89 -3.22 -6.32
N TYR A 86 -12.64 -4.12 -5.69
CA TYR A 86 -12.10 -5.35 -5.07
C TYR A 86 -10.84 -5.07 -4.22
N ALA A 87 -10.88 -4.02 -3.41
CA ALA A 87 -9.72 -3.50 -2.70
C ALA A 87 -9.06 -4.52 -1.76
N ARG A 88 -9.82 -5.47 -1.20
CA ARG A 88 -9.25 -6.56 -0.39
C ARG A 88 -8.32 -7.44 -1.22
N ILE A 89 -8.72 -7.76 -2.45
CA ILE A 89 -7.89 -8.55 -3.38
C ILE A 89 -6.65 -7.73 -3.76
N GLY A 90 -6.82 -6.45 -4.09
CA GLY A 90 -5.72 -5.54 -4.37
C GLY A 90 -4.70 -5.46 -3.21
N ALA A 91 -5.18 -5.39 -1.97
CA ALA A 91 -4.35 -5.41 -0.77
C ALA A 91 -3.59 -6.73 -0.61
N VAL A 92 -4.24 -7.87 -0.85
CA VAL A 92 -3.59 -9.19 -0.81
C VAL A 92 -2.50 -9.29 -1.88
N LEU A 93 -2.75 -8.81 -3.10
CA LEU A 93 -1.74 -8.80 -4.17
C LEU A 93 -0.51 -7.97 -3.78
N VAL A 94 -0.70 -6.79 -3.18
CA VAL A 94 0.39 -5.97 -2.65
C VAL A 94 1.14 -6.71 -1.53
N ALA A 95 0.43 -7.32 -0.59
CA ALA A 95 1.05 -8.05 0.52
C ALA A 95 1.91 -9.22 0.02
N ILE A 96 1.38 -10.03 -0.90
CA ILE A 96 2.13 -11.14 -1.51
C ILE A 96 3.38 -10.61 -2.23
N ASN A 97 3.26 -9.52 -2.99
CA ASN A 97 4.40 -8.91 -3.66
C ASN A 97 5.47 -8.44 -2.68
N MET A 98 5.10 -7.86 -1.55
CA MET A 98 6.05 -7.46 -0.51
C MET A 98 6.76 -8.68 0.11
N LEU A 99 6.05 -9.80 0.34
CA LEU A 99 6.67 -11.04 0.81
C LEU A 99 7.69 -11.58 -0.20
N PHE A 100 7.37 -11.57 -1.50
CA PHE A 100 8.33 -11.92 -2.55
C PHE A 100 9.53 -10.97 -2.58
N ALA A 101 9.33 -9.67 -2.41
CA ALA A 101 10.41 -8.70 -2.33
C ALA A 101 11.36 -8.98 -1.15
N PHE A 102 10.81 -9.32 0.02
CA PHE A 102 11.62 -9.76 1.17
C PHE A 102 12.43 -11.02 0.83
N ALA A 103 11.78 -12.03 0.26
CA ALA A 103 12.42 -13.32 -0.02
C ALA A 103 13.49 -13.25 -1.12
N LEU A 104 13.28 -12.44 -2.17
CA LEU A 104 14.18 -12.38 -3.32
C LEU A 104 15.32 -11.37 -3.16
N ALA A 105 15.03 -10.19 -2.61
CA ALA A 105 15.96 -9.07 -2.66
C ALA A 105 16.52 -8.66 -1.28
N HIS A 106 15.85 -9.02 -0.20
CA HIS A 106 16.08 -8.36 1.09
C HIS A 106 16.43 -9.30 2.25
N VAL A 107 16.59 -10.62 2.01
CA VAL A 107 16.92 -11.59 3.08
C VAL A 107 18.19 -11.19 3.83
N GLY A 108 19.22 -10.69 3.14
CA GLY A 108 20.45 -10.24 3.76
C GLY A 108 20.33 -8.96 4.60
N GLN A 109 19.23 -8.23 4.46
CA GLN A 109 19.00 -6.94 5.16
C GLN A 109 18.06 -7.07 6.37
N LEU A 110 17.53 -8.26 6.64
CA LEU A 110 16.54 -8.49 7.71
C LEU A 110 17.03 -8.08 9.11
N GLY A 111 18.33 -8.19 9.37
CA GLY A 111 18.95 -7.80 10.65
C GLY A 111 19.68 -6.45 10.59
N MET A 112 19.57 -5.67 9.52
CA MET A 112 20.34 -4.45 9.31
C MET A 112 19.55 -3.20 9.68
N LEU A 113 20.27 -2.20 10.19
CA LEU A 113 19.75 -0.83 10.38
C LEU A 113 20.25 0.06 9.24
N ASN A 114 19.47 1.09 8.90
CA ASN A 114 19.88 2.14 7.97
C ASN A 114 20.78 3.18 8.67
N GLU A 115 21.31 4.12 7.90
CA GLU A 115 22.22 5.17 8.41
C GLU A 115 21.54 6.10 9.44
N GLN A 116 20.22 6.21 9.43
CA GLN A 116 19.44 7.00 10.37
C GLN A 116 19.03 6.24 11.64
N GLY A 117 19.44 4.96 11.76
CA GLY A 117 19.15 4.10 12.92
C GLY A 117 17.80 3.38 12.86
N GLY A 118 17.04 3.53 11.76
CA GLY A 118 15.83 2.76 11.50
C GLY A 118 16.14 1.38 10.92
N TRP A 119 15.15 0.50 10.86
CA TRP A 119 15.31 -0.79 10.19
C TRP A 119 15.50 -0.60 8.68
N ALA A 120 16.45 -1.33 8.08
CA ALA A 120 16.75 -1.20 6.64
C ALA A 120 15.53 -1.47 5.75
N LEU A 121 14.57 -2.28 6.22
CA LEU A 121 13.36 -2.70 5.49
C LEU A 121 12.07 -2.04 6.01
N GLU A 122 12.15 -0.94 6.75
CA GLU A 122 10.98 -0.30 7.36
C GLU A 122 9.92 0.10 6.33
N LEU A 123 10.32 0.59 5.15
CA LEU A 123 9.38 0.97 4.08
C LEU A 123 8.59 -0.23 3.56
N GLN A 124 9.29 -1.32 3.22
CA GLN A 124 8.67 -2.55 2.74
C GLN A 124 7.78 -3.18 3.80
N ALA A 125 8.20 -3.14 5.07
CA ALA A 125 7.40 -3.60 6.19
C ALA A 125 6.12 -2.76 6.36
N MET A 126 6.22 -1.44 6.28
CA MET A 126 5.05 -0.55 6.32
C MET A 126 4.08 -0.86 5.19
N PHE A 127 4.55 -1.10 3.98
CA PHE A 127 3.69 -1.50 2.86
C PHE A 127 3.01 -2.84 3.12
N LEU A 128 3.76 -3.84 3.59
CA LEU A 128 3.24 -5.16 3.90
C LEU A 128 2.14 -5.11 4.97
N PHE A 129 2.44 -4.52 6.11
CA PHE A 129 1.49 -4.50 7.23
C PHE A 129 0.28 -3.60 6.95
N THR A 130 0.45 -2.50 6.22
CA THR A 130 -0.68 -1.67 5.76
C THR A 130 -1.55 -2.44 4.78
N ALA A 131 -0.97 -3.22 3.87
CA ALA A 131 -1.71 -4.06 2.94
C ALA A 131 -2.50 -5.16 3.69
N ILE A 132 -1.88 -5.82 4.67
CA ILE A 132 -2.57 -6.82 5.53
C ILE A 132 -3.73 -6.16 6.28
N ALA A 133 -3.51 -4.99 6.88
CA ALA A 133 -4.55 -4.26 7.59
C ALA A 133 -5.74 -3.92 6.67
N LEU A 134 -5.47 -3.43 5.44
CA LEU A 134 -6.51 -3.13 4.47
C LEU A 134 -7.25 -4.39 3.96
N ALA A 135 -6.55 -5.51 3.81
CA ALA A 135 -7.18 -6.78 3.46
C ALA A 135 -8.19 -7.23 4.53
N LEU A 136 -7.87 -7.01 5.80
CA LEU A 136 -8.74 -7.33 6.93
C LEU A 136 -9.88 -6.32 7.10
N LEU A 137 -9.56 -5.02 7.10
CA LEU A 137 -10.53 -3.94 7.31
C LEU A 137 -11.50 -3.74 6.14
N GLY A 138 -11.05 -4.05 4.92
CA GLY A 138 -11.80 -3.76 3.70
C GLY A 138 -11.73 -2.30 3.27
N PRO A 139 -12.40 -1.94 2.16
CA PRO A 139 -12.24 -0.64 1.50
C PRO A 139 -12.93 0.53 2.18
N GLY A 140 -13.89 0.29 3.06
CA GLY A 140 -14.77 1.32 3.60
C GLY A 140 -15.83 1.79 2.60
N ARG A 141 -16.71 2.68 3.03
CA ARG A 141 -17.83 3.19 2.23
C ARG A 141 -17.41 4.01 0.99
N PHE A 142 -16.23 4.62 1.03
CA PHE A 142 -15.70 5.43 -0.07
C PHE A 142 -14.98 4.57 -1.10
N SER A 143 -15.66 3.60 -1.67
CA SER A 143 -15.12 2.62 -2.61
C SER A 143 -16.13 2.33 -3.71
N VAL A 144 -15.63 1.89 -4.88
CA VAL A 144 -16.46 1.65 -6.07
C VAL A 144 -17.45 0.49 -5.85
N ASN A 145 -17.00 -0.59 -5.21
CA ASN A 145 -17.88 -1.77 -5.03
C ASN A 145 -17.96 -2.33 -3.60
N GLY A 146 -17.38 -1.64 -2.62
CA GLY A 146 -17.46 -2.05 -1.22
C GLY A 146 -16.78 -3.38 -0.84
N ARG A 147 -15.95 -3.97 -1.72
CA ARG A 147 -15.35 -5.31 -1.58
C ARG A 147 -13.83 -5.31 -1.55
#